data_83dbc70a9d8866abeb789564a6b9f9cb
#
_entry.id   83dbc70a9d8866abeb789564a6b9f9cb
#
_cell.length_a   1.000
_cell.length_b   1.000
_cell.length_c   1.000
_cell.angle_alpha   90.00
_cell.angle_beta   90.00
_cell.angle_gamma   90.00
#
_symmetry.space_group_name_H-M   'P 1'
#
loop_
_entity.id
_entity.type
_entity.pdbx_description
1 polymer ?
#
loop_
_entity_poly.entity_id
_entity_poly.type
_entity_poly.pdbx_seq_one_letter_code
_entity_poly.pdbx_strand_id
1 'polypeptide(L)'
;MSTVQWHTLPERSIRAERLGLLPLHGLIAVILIGTTITQVMWLDLTPWWMGIVGLLWLIYFIPRIVYIPVLRVKYMRYRIDEEFLVVRNGIFFRREVTVPLVKVQLIDSQTGPILRRYDLITLDIRTASGFVTLSRLDRAQGDALRTQVERFAKLEEREEESL
;
A
#
# COMPACT_ATOMS: atom_id res chain seq x y z
N MET A 1 -12.10 -29.97 5.41
CA MET A 1 -12.59 -28.57 5.57
C MET A 1 -11.39 -27.75 6.00
N SER A 2 -10.68 -27.17 5.04
CA SER A 2 -9.55 -26.27 5.34
C SER A 2 -10.11 -25.00 5.97
N THR A 3 -9.68 -24.72 7.19
CA THR A 3 -10.03 -23.49 7.93
C THR A 3 -9.55 -22.29 7.12
N VAL A 4 -10.50 -21.59 6.53
CA VAL A 4 -10.27 -20.38 5.75
C VAL A 4 -9.65 -19.31 6.65
N GLN A 5 -8.34 -19.14 6.60
CA GLN A 5 -7.63 -18.13 7.39
C GLN A 5 -7.48 -16.83 6.58
N TRP A 6 -8.09 -15.77 7.08
CA TRP A 6 -7.89 -14.43 6.56
C TRP A 6 -6.68 -13.79 7.23
N HIS A 7 -5.74 -13.36 6.42
CA HIS A 7 -4.57 -12.61 6.88
C HIS A 7 -4.84 -11.11 6.80
N THR A 8 -4.36 -10.39 7.82
CA THR A 8 -4.42 -8.94 7.92
C THR A 8 -3.04 -8.35 7.84
N LEU A 9 -2.94 -7.07 7.48
CA LEU A 9 -1.67 -6.36 7.51
C LEU A 9 -1.18 -6.13 8.94
N PRO A 10 0.14 -6.16 9.19
CA PRO A 10 0.70 -5.90 10.50
C PRO A 10 0.53 -4.42 10.88
N GLU A 11 0.36 -4.12 12.17
CA GLU A 11 0.20 -2.74 12.67
C GLU A 11 1.38 -1.81 12.34
N ARG A 12 2.58 -2.37 12.21
CA ARG A 12 3.79 -1.63 11.78
C ARG A 12 3.65 -1.02 10.39
N SER A 13 2.75 -1.53 9.55
CA SER A 13 2.40 -0.93 8.25
C SER A 13 1.85 0.48 8.39
N ILE A 14 1.11 0.76 9.49
CA ILE A 14 0.57 2.09 9.79
C ILE A 14 1.71 3.11 9.96
N ARG A 15 2.75 2.72 10.72
CA ARG A 15 3.91 3.59 10.98
C ARG A 15 4.73 3.82 9.70
N ALA A 16 4.92 2.78 8.90
CA ALA A 16 5.62 2.88 7.63
C ALA A 16 4.90 3.81 6.64
N GLU A 17 3.56 3.74 6.57
CA GLU A 17 2.76 4.63 5.71
C GLU A 17 2.81 6.08 6.18
N ARG A 18 2.69 6.33 7.48
CA ARG A 18 2.82 7.67 8.05
C ARG A 18 4.18 8.29 7.74
N LEU A 19 5.25 7.52 7.94
CA LEU A 19 6.61 7.99 7.67
C LEU A 19 6.81 8.30 6.18
N GLY A 20 6.21 7.53 5.28
CA GLY A 20 6.26 7.76 3.84
C GLY A 20 5.57 9.04 3.37
N LEU A 21 4.57 9.52 4.12
CA LEU A 21 3.85 10.76 3.80
C LEU A 21 4.56 12.02 4.30
N LEU A 22 5.40 11.91 5.35
CA LEU A 22 6.04 13.07 5.98
C LEU A 22 6.90 13.92 5.03
N PRO A 23 7.78 13.38 4.18
CA PRO A 23 8.66 14.21 3.35
C PRO A 23 7.89 15.08 2.36
N LEU A 24 6.86 14.53 1.72
CA LEU A 24 6.03 15.28 0.78
C LEU A 24 5.29 16.44 1.47
N HIS A 25 4.65 16.16 2.60
CA HIS A 25 3.90 17.18 3.34
C HIS A 25 4.81 18.16 4.06
N GLY A 26 6.01 17.73 4.47
CA GLY A 26 7.05 18.62 4.98
C GLY A 26 7.50 19.63 3.92
N LEU A 27 7.72 19.18 2.69
CA LEU A 27 8.05 20.06 1.57
C LEU A 27 6.93 21.07 1.28
N ILE A 28 5.68 20.63 1.26
CA ILE A 28 4.52 21.52 1.07
C ILE A 28 4.46 22.57 2.19
N ALA A 29 4.66 22.19 3.44
CA ALA A 29 4.69 23.11 4.57
C ALA A 29 5.80 24.16 4.42
N VAL A 30 7.01 23.77 4.04
CA VAL A 30 8.14 24.68 3.80
C VAL A 30 7.81 25.68 2.68
N ILE A 31 7.20 25.24 1.59
CA ILE A 31 6.78 26.11 0.48
C ILE A 31 5.72 27.11 0.95
N LEU A 32 4.71 26.68 1.70
CA LEU A 32 3.68 27.56 2.23
C LEU A 32 4.25 28.62 3.18
N ILE A 33 5.15 28.23 4.07
CA ILE A 33 5.82 29.14 4.99
C ILE A 33 6.70 30.12 4.20
N GLY A 34 7.51 29.65 3.27
CA GLY A 34 8.39 30.47 2.46
C GLY A 34 7.64 31.52 1.63
N THR A 35 6.54 31.13 0.98
CA THR A 35 5.69 32.07 0.22
C THR A 35 5.02 33.10 1.12
N THR A 36 4.59 32.69 2.32
CA THR A 36 4.03 33.64 3.30
C THR A 36 5.04 34.68 3.73
N ILE A 37 6.26 34.25 4.07
CA ILE A 37 7.36 35.16 4.46
C ILE A 37 7.68 36.15 3.33
N THR A 38 7.80 35.64 2.10
CA THR A 38 8.10 36.49 0.93
C THR A 38 7.03 37.58 0.71
N GLN A 39 5.75 37.21 0.83
CA GLN A 39 4.64 38.15 0.65
C GLN A 39 4.62 39.25 1.73
N VAL A 40 4.87 38.88 2.99
CA VAL A 40 4.91 39.85 4.08
C VAL A 40 6.10 40.80 3.96
N MET A 41 7.28 40.28 3.59
CA MET A 41 8.52 41.08 3.60
C MET A 41 8.74 41.93 2.35
N TRP A 42 8.25 41.50 1.20
CA TRP A 42 8.58 42.12 -0.09
C TRP A 42 7.40 42.80 -0.78
N LEU A 43 6.17 42.41 -0.49
CA LEU A 43 4.98 42.87 -1.21
C LEU A 43 4.02 43.70 -0.34
N ASP A 44 4.30 43.85 0.96
CA ASP A 44 3.43 44.53 1.95
C ASP A 44 1.96 44.08 1.89
N LEU A 45 1.72 42.85 1.41
CA LEU A 45 0.40 42.26 1.32
C LEU A 45 0.06 41.48 2.60
N THR A 46 -1.16 41.71 3.10
CA THR A 46 -1.67 40.91 4.20
C THR A 46 -2.14 39.56 3.66
N PRO A 47 -1.41 38.44 3.92
CA PRO A 47 -1.69 37.16 3.29
C PRO A 47 -2.81 36.38 4.01
N TRP A 48 -3.94 37.02 4.30
CA TRP A 48 -5.07 36.39 5.00
C TRP A 48 -5.58 35.14 4.27
N TRP A 49 -5.53 35.09 2.95
CA TRP A 49 -5.92 33.95 2.12
C TRP A 49 -4.97 32.75 2.30
N MET A 50 -3.70 32.98 2.66
CA MET A 50 -2.77 31.89 2.96
C MET A 50 -3.13 31.18 4.26
N GLY A 51 -3.73 31.87 5.22
CA GLY A 51 -4.32 31.25 6.41
C GLY A 51 -5.42 30.26 6.04
N ILE A 52 -6.25 30.61 5.05
CA ILE A 52 -7.30 29.70 4.54
C ILE A 52 -6.68 28.50 3.83
N VAL A 53 -5.68 28.72 2.98
CA VAL A 53 -4.96 27.62 2.29
C VAL A 53 -4.29 26.68 3.29
N GLY A 54 -3.61 27.23 4.30
CA GLY A 54 -3.00 26.44 5.37
C GLY A 54 -4.02 25.64 6.17
N LEU A 55 -5.17 26.23 6.49
CA LEU A 55 -6.26 25.56 7.19
C LEU A 55 -6.84 24.41 6.36
N LEU A 56 -7.12 24.64 5.08
CA LEU A 56 -7.61 23.59 4.17
C LEU A 56 -6.59 22.47 4.01
N TRP A 57 -5.29 22.81 3.92
CA TRP A 57 -4.23 21.81 3.88
C TRP A 57 -4.18 20.98 5.16
N LEU A 58 -4.34 21.56 6.35
CA LEU A 58 -4.40 20.85 7.62
C LEU A 58 -5.61 19.93 7.70
N ILE A 59 -6.79 20.41 7.28
CA ILE A 59 -8.02 19.63 7.23
C ILE A 59 -7.86 18.39 6.31
N TYR A 60 -7.12 18.52 5.22
CA TYR A 60 -6.81 17.40 4.34
C TYR A 60 -5.72 16.47 4.92
N PHE A 61 -4.67 17.04 5.50
CA PHE A 61 -3.49 16.32 5.95
C PHE A 61 -3.74 15.45 7.19
N ILE A 62 -4.45 16.00 8.20
CA ILE A 62 -4.68 15.30 9.46
C ILE A 62 -5.44 13.97 9.24
N PRO A 63 -6.57 13.91 8.53
CA PRO A 63 -7.23 12.64 8.25
C PRO A 63 -6.36 11.68 7.45
N ARG A 64 -5.57 12.18 6.51
CA ARG A 64 -4.73 11.35 5.65
C ARG A 64 -3.60 10.65 6.42
N ILE A 65 -3.02 11.29 7.43
CA ILE A 65 -1.93 10.69 8.21
C ILE A 65 -2.43 9.88 9.41
N VAL A 66 -3.60 10.22 9.95
CA VAL A 66 -4.13 9.58 11.17
C VAL A 66 -5.09 8.43 10.82
N TYR A 67 -6.11 8.70 10.01
CA TYR A 67 -7.21 7.77 9.80
C TYR A 67 -6.98 6.80 8.64
N ILE A 68 -6.49 7.29 7.50
CA ILE A 68 -6.37 6.45 6.29
C ILE A 68 -5.45 5.25 6.48
N PRO A 69 -4.25 5.35 7.08
CA PRO A 69 -3.39 4.20 7.31
C PRO A 69 -4.03 3.14 8.21
N VAL A 70 -4.70 3.59 9.27
CA VAL A 70 -5.39 2.69 10.21
C VAL A 70 -6.54 1.95 9.52
N LEU A 71 -7.36 2.68 8.76
CA LEU A 71 -8.47 2.09 8.02
C LEU A 71 -7.98 1.11 6.96
N ARG A 72 -6.90 1.45 6.25
CA ARG A 72 -6.34 0.55 5.23
C ARG A 72 -5.88 -0.77 5.83
N VAL A 73 -5.14 -0.75 6.94
CA VAL A 73 -4.72 -1.97 7.64
C VAL A 73 -5.91 -2.78 8.13
N LYS A 74 -6.95 -2.12 8.65
CA LYS A 74 -8.15 -2.79 9.16
C LYS A 74 -9.00 -3.44 8.07
N TYR A 75 -9.09 -2.82 6.89
CA TYR A 75 -10.00 -3.24 5.83
C TYR A 75 -9.32 -4.04 4.70
N MET A 76 -8.00 -4.03 4.61
CA MET A 76 -7.27 -4.87 3.68
C MET A 76 -7.09 -6.27 4.28
N ARG A 77 -7.61 -7.26 3.59
CA ARG A 77 -7.48 -8.67 3.96
C ARG A 77 -7.13 -9.48 2.72
N TYR A 78 -6.34 -10.49 2.89
CA TYR A 78 -6.07 -11.44 1.82
C TYR A 78 -6.18 -12.88 2.34
N ARG A 79 -6.48 -13.77 1.44
CA ARG A 79 -6.59 -15.20 1.65
C ARG A 79 -5.93 -15.89 0.48
N ILE A 80 -5.16 -16.91 0.78
CA ILE A 80 -4.62 -17.80 -0.22
C ILE A 80 -5.21 -19.18 -0.01
N ASP A 81 -5.80 -19.71 -1.03
CA ASP A 81 -6.24 -21.09 -1.14
C ASP A 81 -5.30 -21.86 -2.09
N GLU A 82 -5.53 -23.14 -2.30
CA GLU A 82 -4.69 -23.96 -3.18
C GLU A 82 -4.71 -23.49 -4.64
N GLU A 83 -5.80 -22.90 -5.11
CA GLU A 83 -5.97 -22.48 -6.51
C GLU A 83 -6.11 -20.96 -6.67
N PHE A 84 -6.49 -20.24 -5.63
CA PHE A 84 -6.87 -18.83 -5.73
C PHE A 84 -6.24 -17.96 -4.64
N LEU A 85 -5.77 -16.81 -5.05
CA LEU A 85 -5.47 -15.69 -4.16
C LEU A 85 -6.66 -14.71 -4.18
N VAL A 86 -7.31 -14.54 -3.04
CA VAL A 86 -8.41 -13.58 -2.88
C VAL A 86 -7.91 -12.38 -2.09
N VAL A 87 -7.98 -11.21 -2.70
CA VAL A 87 -7.60 -9.94 -2.07
C VAL A 87 -8.84 -9.08 -1.93
N ARG A 88 -9.16 -8.75 -0.69
CA ARG A 88 -10.27 -7.84 -0.37
C ARG A 88 -9.70 -6.51 0.08
N ASN A 89 -10.05 -5.45 -0.61
CA ASN A 89 -9.56 -4.11 -0.37
C ASN A 89 -10.72 -3.09 -0.42
N GLY A 90 -10.58 -1.98 0.31
CA GLY A 90 -11.49 -0.85 0.26
C GLY A 90 -12.09 -0.45 1.60
N ILE A 91 -12.15 0.87 1.83
CA ILE A 91 -12.70 1.50 3.02
C ILE A 91 -14.19 1.79 2.82
N PHE A 92 -14.54 2.50 1.75
CA PHE A 92 -15.91 2.85 1.39
C PHE A 92 -16.48 1.89 0.35
N PHE A 93 -15.72 1.60 -0.70
CA PHE A 93 -16.09 0.65 -1.74
C PHE A 93 -15.28 -0.62 -1.56
N ARG A 94 -15.94 -1.72 -1.22
CA ARG A 94 -15.29 -3.02 -1.09
C ARG A 94 -15.05 -3.60 -2.48
N ARG A 95 -13.78 -3.79 -2.80
CA ARG A 95 -13.34 -4.50 -4.01
C ARG A 95 -12.73 -5.82 -3.60
N GLU A 96 -13.24 -6.88 -4.16
CA GLU A 96 -12.68 -8.22 -4.03
C GLU A 96 -12.11 -8.64 -5.38
N VAL A 97 -10.86 -9.04 -5.38
CA VAL A 97 -10.17 -9.52 -6.57
C VAL A 97 -9.73 -10.94 -6.30
N THR A 98 -10.21 -11.87 -7.11
CA THR A 98 -9.81 -13.27 -7.08
C THR A 98 -8.84 -13.52 -8.22
N VAL A 99 -7.66 -13.98 -7.90
CA VAL A 99 -6.58 -14.27 -8.85
C VAL A 99 -6.34 -15.76 -8.84
N PRO A 100 -6.59 -16.47 -9.95
CA PRO A 100 -6.18 -17.86 -10.09
C PRO A 100 -4.64 -17.93 -10.09
N LEU A 101 -4.07 -18.80 -9.23
CA LEU A 101 -2.61 -18.92 -9.08
C LEU A 101 -1.94 -19.40 -10.36
N VAL A 102 -2.63 -20.21 -11.11
CA VAL A 102 -2.24 -20.75 -12.43
C VAL A 102 -2.06 -19.68 -13.52
N LYS A 103 -2.72 -18.53 -13.38
CA LYS A 103 -2.59 -17.40 -14.33
C LYS A 103 -1.52 -16.38 -13.93
N VAL A 104 -0.78 -16.64 -12.87
CA VAL A 104 0.30 -15.77 -12.41
C VAL A 104 1.51 -15.94 -13.32
N GLN A 105 1.93 -14.85 -13.96
CA GLN A 105 3.07 -14.81 -14.88
C GLN A 105 4.34 -14.29 -14.22
N LEU A 106 4.20 -13.37 -13.28
CA LEU A 106 5.33 -12.74 -12.61
C LEU A 106 4.95 -12.32 -11.19
N ILE A 107 5.86 -12.59 -10.26
CA ILE A 107 5.80 -12.06 -8.90
C ILE A 107 7.04 -11.24 -8.67
N ASP A 108 6.85 -9.95 -8.43
CA ASP A 108 7.91 -9.02 -8.07
C ASP A 108 7.79 -8.62 -6.59
N SER A 109 8.93 -8.55 -5.92
CA SER A 109 9.03 -8.17 -4.51
C SER A 109 9.80 -6.87 -4.39
N GLN A 110 9.14 -5.82 -3.94
CA GLN A 110 9.73 -4.51 -3.78
C GLN A 110 9.89 -4.13 -2.31
N THR A 111 11.07 -3.57 -1.99
CA THR A 111 11.37 -3.12 -0.63
C THR A 111 12.09 -1.77 -0.69
N GLY A 112 11.39 -0.71 -0.33
CA GLY A 112 11.98 0.62 -0.19
C GLY A 112 12.66 0.81 1.17
N PRO A 113 13.38 1.94 1.39
CA PRO A 113 14.12 2.20 2.62
C PRO A 113 13.22 2.22 3.87
N ILE A 114 12.01 2.77 3.75
CA ILE A 114 11.04 2.81 4.84
C ILE A 114 10.52 1.40 5.14
N LEU A 115 10.13 0.64 4.11
CA LEU A 115 9.62 -0.72 4.29
C LEU A 115 10.67 -1.63 4.91
N ARG A 116 11.94 -1.49 4.50
CA ARG A 116 13.08 -2.23 5.07
C ARG A 116 13.24 -1.98 6.56
N ARG A 117 13.07 -0.73 7.01
CA ARG A 117 13.18 -0.37 8.44
C ARG A 117 12.11 -1.04 9.31
N TYR A 118 10.95 -1.34 8.72
CA TYR A 118 9.82 -1.97 9.42
C TYR A 118 9.66 -3.46 9.09
N ASP A 119 10.63 -4.03 8.37
CA ASP A 119 10.61 -5.43 7.91
C ASP A 119 9.33 -5.77 7.12
N LEU A 120 9.00 -4.87 6.19
CA LEU A 120 7.84 -4.96 5.31
C LEU A 120 8.29 -5.09 3.86
N ILE A 121 7.46 -5.78 3.06
CA ILE A 121 7.63 -5.89 1.61
C ILE A 121 6.32 -5.58 0.89
N THR A 122 6.43 -5.24 -0.38
CA THR A 122 5.31 -5.14 -1.31
C THR A 122 5.47 -6.23 -2.35
N LEU A 123 4.42 -7.00 -2.59
CA LEU A 123 4.37 -8.00 -3.64
C LEU A 123 3.46 -7.51 -4.78
N ASP A 124 4.01 -7.47 -5.96
CA ASP A 124 3.30 -7.18 -7.20
C ASP A 124 3.13 -8.50 -7.98
N ILE A 125 1.89 -8.92 -8.10
CA ILE A 125 1.52 -10.17 -8.78
C ILE A 125 0.88 -9.79 -10.12
N ARG A 126 1.53 -10.18 -11.21
CA ARG A 126 1.06 -9.95 -12.58
C ARG A 126 0.45 -11.20 -13.16
N THR A 127 -0.70 -11.02 -13.79
CA THR A 127 -1.42 -12.07 -14.51
C THR A 127 -1.71 -11.61 -15.95
N ALA A 128 -2.12 -12.50 -16.80
CA ALA A 128 -2.53 -12.16 -18.17
C ALA A 128 -3.69 -11.14 -18.22
N SER A 129 -4.53 -11.05 -17.18
CA SER A 129 -5.70 -10.18 -17.11
C SER A 129 -5.49 -8.90 -16.31
N GLY A 130 -4.31 -8.69 -15.69
CA GLY A 130 -4.04 -7.51 -14.89
C GLY A 130 -2.98 -7.72 -13.83
N PHE A 131 -2.93 -6.83 -12.85
CA PHE A 131 -1.99 -6.91 -11.74
C PHE A 131 -2.70 -6.70 -10.40
N VAL A 132 -2.16 -7.31 -9.34
CA VAL A 132 -2.61 -7.16 -7.97
C VAL A 132 -1.40 -6.85 -7.09
N THR A 133 -1.47 -5.73 -6.36
CA THR A 133 -0.43 -5.31 -5.44
C THR A 133 -0.86 -5.57 -4.00
N LEU A 134 -0.06 -6.33 -3.29
CA LEU A 134 -0.16 -6.54 -1.85
C LEU A 134 0.92 -5.70 -1.15
N SER A 135 0.55 -4.50 -0.73
CA SER A 135 1.49 -3.55 -0.13
C SER A 135 1.67 -3.79 1.37
N ARG A 136 2.91 -3.64 1.85
CA ARG A 136 3.24 -3.63 3.28
C ARG A 136 2.92 -4.91 4.03
N LEU A 137 3.13 -6.04 3.36
CA LEU A 137 3.12 -7.34 4.00
C LEU A 137 4.31 -7.46 4.97
N ASP A 138 4.14 -8.26 6.00
CA ASP A 138 5.25 -8.79 6.77
C ASP A 138 6.20 -9.55 5.84
N ARG A 139 7.52 -9.34 5.97
CA ARG A 139 8.51 -10.01 5.12
C ARG A 139 8.32 -11.53 5.13
N ALA A 140 8.19 -12.13 6.31
CA ALA A 140 8.01 -13.57 6.43
C ALA A 140 6.73 -14.07 5.74
N GLN A 141 5.61 -13.33 5.87
CA GLN A 141 4.36 -13.65 5.20
C GLN A 141 4.47 -13.48 3.68
N GLY A 142 5.12 -12.42 3.22
CA GLY A 142 5.31 -12.18 1.80
C GLY A 142 6.23 -13.19 1.13
N ASP A 143 7.31 -13.58 1.79
CA ASP A 143 8.23 -14.61 1.28
C ASP A 143 7.54 -15.99 1.24
N ALA A 144 6.73 -16.32 2.25
CA ALA A 144 5.93 -17.53 2.26
C ALA A 144 4.88 -17.54 1.14
N LEU A 145 4.18 -16.41 0.94
CA LEU A 145 3.20 -16.24 -0.13
C LEU A 145 3.86 -16.41 -1.51
N ARG A 146 5.01 -15.75 -1.72
CA ARG A 146 5.79 -15.86 -2.95
C ARG A 146 6.17 -17.31 -3.24
N THR A 147 6.75 -18.00 -2.26
CA THR A 147 7.16 -19.41 -2.40
C THR A 147 5.97 -20.30 -2.73
N GLN A 148 4.82 -20.06 -2.11
CA GLN A 148 3.62 -20.83 -2.37
C GLN A 148 3.12 -20.63 -3.80
N VAL A 149 3.03 -19.38 -4.27
CA VAL A 149 2.60 -19.09 -5.65
C VAL A 149 3.58 -19.63 -6.68
N GLU A 150 4.90 -19.48 -6.47
CA GLU A 150 5.93 -20.05 -7.36
C GLU A 150 5.83 -21.58 -7.45
N ARG A 151 5.49 -22.23 -6.35
CA ARG A 151 5.29 -23.69 -6.33
C ARG A 151 4.12 -24.12 -7.20
N PHE A 152 2.98 -23.42 -7.11
CA PHE A 152 1.80 -23.76 -7.91
C PHE A 152 2.01 -23.45 -9.39
N ALA A 153 2.63 -22.34 -9.74
CA ALA A 153 2.97 -22.02 -11.13
C ALA A 153 3.87 -23.08 -11.78
N LYS A 154 4.87 -23.60 -11.05
CA LYS A 154 5.76 -24.66 -11.56
C LYS A 154 5.11 -26.04 -11.67
N LEU A 155 4.10 -26.34 -10.88
CA LEU A 155 3.41 -27.63 -10.97
C LEU A 155 2.61 -27.72 -12.27
N GLU A 156 1.99 -26.64 -12.70
CA GLU A 156 1.25 -26.58 -13.96
C GLU A 156 2.14 -26.62 -15.19
N GLU A 157 3.27 -25.88 -15.20
CA GLU A 157 4.22 -25.98 -16.32
C GLU A 157 4.66 -27.44 -16.56
N ARG A 158 4.78 -28.25 -15.50
CA ARG A 158 5.10 -29.66 -15.61
C ARG A 158 3.94 -30.52 -16.10
N GLU A 159 2.71 -30.18 -15.78
CA GLU A 159 1.54 -30.90 -16.27
C GLU A 159 1.29 -30.61 -17.74
N GLU A 160 1.49 -29.38 -18.20
CA GLU A 160 1.41 -29.02 -19.62
C GLU A 160 2.52 -29.66 -20.45
N GLU A 161 3.74 -29.80 -19.92
CA GLU A 161 4.88 -30.43 -20.60
C GLU A 161 4.76 -31.97 -20.69
N SER A 162 3.86 -32.57 -19.91
CA SER A 162 3.64 -34.00 -19.85
C SER A 162 2.49 -34.51 -20.76
N LEU A 163 1.76 -33.60 -21.44
CA LEU A 163 0.67 -33.86 -22.36
C LEU A 163 1.09 -33.77 -23.82
#